data_affc35d4679f586e9d348e46b4f96438
#
_entry.id   affc35d4679f586e9d348e46b4f96438
#
_cell.length_a   1.000
_cell.length_b   1.000
_cell.length_c   1.000
_cell.angle_alpha   90.00
_cell.angle_beta   90.00
_cell.angle_gamma   90.00
#
_symmetry.space_group_name_H-M   'P 1'
#
loop_
_entity.id
_entity.type
_entity.pdbx_description
1 polymer ?
#
loop_
_entity_poly.entity_id
_entity_poly.type
_entity_poly.pdbx_seq_one_letter_code
_entity_poly.pdbx_strand_id
1 'polypeptide(L)'
;MSVFNINNKVDHTKVLAFLDPSGPVTLQRYETLKYKQFDKLTDKQLGFFWRPEEVDVLRDAKDFKELTEYEQHIFTSNLKRQILLDSVQGRSPNLAFLPLVSIPELETWIETWAFNETIHSRSYTHIIRNVYANPSTVF
;
A
#
# COMPACT_ATOMS: atom_id res chain seq x y z
N MET A 1 20.85 -2.10 -15.77
CA MET A 1 20.58 -0.67 -15.53
C MET A 1 21.02 -0.32 -14.11
N SER A 2 21.80 0.74 -13.91
CA SER A 2 22.13 1.19 -12.55
C SER A 2 20.87 1.82 -11.95
N VAL A 3 20.48 1.44 -10.73
CA VAL A 3 19.37 2.04 -9.98
C VAL A 3 19.73 3.41 -9.40
N PHE A 4 20.99 3.82 -9.53
CA PHE A 4 21.47 5.07 -8.97
C PHE A 4 22.57 5.68 -9.85
N ASN A 5 22.41 6.98 -10.15
CA ASN A 5 23.42 7.76 -10.88
C ASN A 5 23.65 9.10 -10.19
N ILE A 6 24.72 9.19 -9.40
CA ILE A 6 25.10 10.40 -8.65
C ILE A 6 25.44 11.59 -9.54
N ASN A 7 25.70 11.35 -10.83
CA ASN A 7 26.06 12.40 -11.78
C ASN A 7 24.83 12.99 -12.47
N ASN A 8 23.65 12.44 -12.27
CA ASN A 8 22.43 13.00 -12.81
C ASN A 8 22.07 14.30 -12.06
N LYS A 9 22.11 15.42 -12.78
CA LYS A 9 21.82 16.77 -12.27
C LYS A 9 20.52 17.32 -12.87
N VAL A 10 19.58 16.46 -13.20
CA VAL A 10 18.30 16.87 -13.77
C VAL A 10 17.55 17.77 -12.78
N ASP A 11 17.01 18.87 -13.28
CA ASP A 11 16.13 19.75 -12.55
C ASP A 11 14.70 19.17 -12.58
N HIS A 12 14.30 18.52 -11.49
CA HIS A 12 13.00 17.85 -11.35
C HIS A 12 11.80 18.77 -11.56
N THR A 13 11.98 20.09 -11.41
CA THR A 13 10.88 21.04 -11.65
C THR A 13 10.57 21.25 -13.12
N LYS A 14 11.46 20.84 -14.01
CA LYS A 14 11.34 21.02 -15.48
C LYS A 14 11.01 19.75 -16.24
N VAL A 15 11.18 18.57 -15.63
CA VAL A 15 10.91 17.29 -16.28
C VAL A 15 9.42 16.96 -16.28
N LEU A 16 9.02 16.01 -17.11
CA LEU A 16 7.66 15.45 -17.10
C LEU A 16 7.45 14.60 -15.83
N ALA A 17 6.20 14.48 -15.39
CA ALA A 17 5.88 13.62 -14.24
C ALA A 17 6.09 12.13 -14.56
N PHE A 18 5.84 11.75 -15.81
CA PHE A 18 6.00 10.40 -16.34
C PHE A 18 6.78 10.42 -17.63
N LEU A 19 7.58 9.37 -17.85
CA LEU A 19 8.28 9.08 -19.12
C LEU A 19 9.10 10.27 -19.63
N ASP A 20 9.75 11.00 -18.75
CA ASP A 20 10.64 12.07 -19.17
C ASP A 20 11.82 11.49 -19.98
N PRO A 21 12.24 12.13 -21.09
CA PRO A 21 13.38 11.69 -21.87
C PRO A 21 14.70 11.60 -21.11
N SER A 22 14.85 12.33 -19.98
CA SER A 22 16.01 12.22 -19.08
C SER A 22 16.01 10.93 -18.25
N GLY A 23 14.92 10.16 -18.27
CA GLY A 23 14.78 8.88 -17.60
C GLY A 23 14.10 8.96 -16.23
N PRO A 24 14.09 7.85 -15.49
CA PRO A 24 13.44 7.76 -14.19
C PRO A 24 14.17 8.59 -13.14
N VAL A 25 13.51 8.80 -12.00
CA VAL A 25 14.10 9.45 -10.83
C VAL A 25 15.37 8.71 -10.41
N THR A 26 16.43 9.47 -10.19
CA THR A 26 17.73 8.91 -9.76
C THR A 26 18.14 9.38 -8.38
N LEU A 27 17.68 10.55 -7.96
CA LEU A 27 17.94 11.13 -6.66
C LEU A 27 16.65 11.71 -6.08
N GLN A 28 16.22 11.18 -4.94
CA GLN A 28 15.04 11.67 -4.24
C GLN A 28 15.41 12.97 -3.48
N ARG A 29 14.99 14.11 -4.04
CA ARG A 29 15.20 15.44 -3.49
C ARG A 29 13.87 16.12 -3.24
N TYR A 30 13.66 16.61 -2.02
CA TYR A 30 12.37 17.16 -1.57
C TYR A 30 12.41 18.65 -1.26
N GLU A 31 13.58 19.28 -1.35
CA GLU A 31 13.73 20.73 -1.14
C GLU A 31 13.11 21.56 -2.28
N THR A 32 12.97 20.99 -3.46
CA THR A 32 12.37 21.65 -4.63
C THR A 32 11.45 20.67 -5.35
N LEU A 33 10.14 20.92 -5.29
CA LEU A 33 9.12 20.05 -5.82
C LEU A 33 8.35 20.72 -6.97
N LYS A 34 8.04 19.97 -8.02
CA LYS A 34 7.19 20.41 -9.11
C LYS A 34 5.71 20.40 -8.71
N TYR A 35 5.26 19.33 -8.06
CA TYR A 35 3.87 19.11 -7.67
C TYR A 35 3.77 18.84 -6.16
N LYS A 36 3.78 19.89 -5.37
CA LYS A 36 3.69 19.84 -3.90
C LYS A 36 2.49 19.07 -3.36
N GLN A 37 1.45 18.85 -4.18
CA GLN A 37 0.29 18.05 -3.78
C GLN A 37 0.64 16.60 -3.50
N PHE A 38 1.58 15.99 -4.22
CA PHE A 38 1.99 14.60 -3.97
C PHE A 38 2.74 14.46 -2.64
N ASP A 39 3.58 15.41 -2.31
CA ASP A 39 4.24 15.49 -1.02
C ASP A 39 3.23 15.61 0.14
N LYS A 40 2.24 16.50 0.00
CA LYS A 40 1.14 16.62 0.96
C LYS A 40 0.31 15.35 1.09
N LEU A 41 0.13 14.60 0.01
CA LEU A 41 -0.58 13.31 0.04
C LEU A 41 0.25 12.25 0.77
N THR A 42 1.56 12.25 0.59
CA THR A 42 2.49 11.41 1.35
C THR A 42 2.41 11.70 2.84
N ASP A 43 2.53 12.97 3.23
CA ASP A 43 2.40 13.38 4.64
C ASP A 43 1.05 12.95 5.24
N LYS A 44 -0.03 13.12 4.49
CA LYS A 44 -1.36 12.70 4.92
C LYS A 44 -1.44 11.19 5.13
N GLN A 45 -0.88 10.39 4.23
CA GLN A 45 -0.85 8.93 4.36
C GLN A 45 0.02 8.47 5.54
N LEU A 46 1.16 9.10 5.76
CA LEU A 46 2.00 8.84 6.94
C LEU A 46 1.25 9.12 8.25
N GLY A 47 0.40 10.14 8.26
CA GLY A 47 -0.48 10.46 9.38
C GLY A 47 -1.57 9.42 9.66
N PHE A 48 -1.85 8.54 8.71
CA PHE A 48 -2.79 7.41 8.86
C PHE A 48 -2.09 6.09 9.21
N PHE A 49 -0.80 6.12 9.52
CA PHE A 49 -0.09 4.92 9.91
C PHE A 49 -0.73 4.29 11.15
N TRP A 50 -0.95 3.00 11.09
CA TRP A 50 -1.47 2.18 12.18
C TRP A 50 -0.96 0.75 12.06
N ARG A 51 -1.05 0.00 13.14
CA ARG A 51 -0.67 -1.41 13.18
C ARG A 51 -1.93 -2.25 13.37
N PRO A 52 -2.08 -3.38 12.68
CA PRO A 52 -3.24 -4.26 12.84
C PRO A 52 -3.50 -4.67 14.29
N GLU A 53 -2.44 -4.84 15.07
CA GLU A 53 -2.50 -5.25 16.48
C GLU A 53 -3.09 -4.16 17.40
N GLU A 54 -3.24 -2.93 16.93
CA GLU A 54 -3.90 -1.84 17.68
C GLU A 54 -5.43 -1.98 17.67
N VAL A 55 -5.97 -2.83 16.79
CA VAL A 55 -7.39 -3.12 16.72
C VAL A 55 -7.70 -4.33 17.60
N ASP A 56 -8.52 -4.13 18.63
CA ASP A 56 -8.95 -5.21 19.52
C ASP A 56 -10.01 -6.09 18.86
N VAL A 57 -9.65 -7.33 18.60
CA VAL A 57 -10.53 -8.36 18.00
C VAL A 57 -10.72 -9.57 18.94
N LEU A 58 -10.47 -9.40 20.24
CA LEU A 58 -10.51 -10.51 21.22
C LEU A 58 -11.90 -11.14 21.35
N ARG A 59 -12.96 -10.38 21.13
CA ARG A 59 -14.34 -10.86 21.22
C ARG A 59 -14.83 -11.49 19.92
N ASP A 60 -14.23 -11.13 18.79
CA ASP A 60 -14.73 -11.45 17.45
C ASP A 60 -14.77 -12.97 17.19
N ALA A 61 -13.87 -13.75 17.80
CA ALA A 61 -13.90 -15.21 17.70
C ALA A 61 -15.16 -15.82 18.32
N LYS A 62 -15.66 -15.22 19.41
CA LYS A 62 -16.91 -15.64 20.03
C LYS A 62 -18.11 -15.19 19.19
N ASP A 63 -18.11 -13.91 18.86
CA ASP A 63 -19.21 -13.30 18.11
C ASP A 63 -19.38 -13.98 16.75
N PHE A 64 -18.29 -14.33 16.06
CA PHE A 64 -18.32 -15.06 14.80
C PHE A 64 -19.00 -16.45 14.93
N LYS A 65 -18.78 -17.16 16.03
CA LYS A 65 -19.42 -18.47 16.28
C LYS A 65 -20.93 -18.36 16.53
N GLU A 66 -21.38 -17.21 17.01
CA GLU A 66 -22.80 -16.93 17.27
C GLU A 66 -23.57 -16.55 15.99
N LEU A 67 -22.85 -16.23 14.90
CA LEU A 67 -23.45 -15.97 13.59
C LEU A 67 -24.05 -17.22 12.97
N THR A 68 -25.10 -17.06 12.18
CA THR A 68 -25.63 -18.14 11.34
C THR A 68 -24.60 -18.59 10.30
N GLU A 69 -24.74 -19.81 9.80
CA GLU A 69 -23.86 -20.35 8.73
C GLU A 69 -23.83 -19.42 7.50
N TYR A 70 -24.95 -18.80 7.18
CA TYR A 70 -25.05 -17.85 6.07
C TYR A 70 -24.25 -16.58 6.31
N GLU A 71 -24.34 -16.01 7.50
CA GLU A 71 -23.57 -14.82 7.88
C GLU A 71 -22.07 -15.11 7.93
N GLN A 72 -21.68 -16.26 8.50
CA GLN A 72 -20.29 -16.73 8.49
C GLN A 72 -19.77 -16.89 7.06
N HIS A 73 -20.58 -17.44 6.16
CA HIS A 73 -20.25 -17.59 4.74
C HIS A 73 -20.03 -16.22 4.07
N ILE A 74 -20.92 -15.25 4.28
CA ILE A 74 -20.79 -13.90 3.72
C ILE A 74 -19.49 -13.25 4.22
N PHE A 75 -19.27 -13.27 5.54
CA PHE A 75 -18.07 -12.69 6.13
C PHE A 75 -16.80 -13.30 5.53
N THR A 76 -16.72 -14.63 5.53
CA THR A 76 -15.55 -15.37 5.03
C THR A 76 -15.30 -15.11 3.54
N SER A 77 -16.36 -15.10 2.74
CA SER A 77 -16.26 -14.86 1.29
C SER A 77 -15.78 -13.45 0.97
N ASN A 78 -16.28 -12.45 1.69
CA ASN A 78 -15.81 -11.07 1.56
C ASN A 78 -14.34 -10.92 1.98
N LEU A 79 -13.97 -11.52 3.10
CA LEU A 79 -12.59 -11.47 3.59
C LEU A 79 -11.61 -12.08 2.57
N LYS A 80 -11.94 -13.26 2.00
CA LYS A 80 -11.16 -13.88 0.93
C LYS A 80 -11.00 -12.96 -0.29
N ARG A 81 -12.08 -12.32 -0.70
CA ARG A 81 -12.05 -11.39 -1.84
C ARG A 81 -11.15 -10.19 -1.56
N GLN A 82 -11.26 -9.59 -0.39
CA GLN A 82 -10.42 -8.45 0.02
C GLN A 82 -8.95 -8.83 0.06
N ILE A 83 -8.60 -9.99 0.62
CA ILE A 83 -7.23 -10.51 0.65
C ILE A 83 -6.66 -10.63 -0.78
N LEU A 84 -7.45 -11.15 -1.72
CA LEU A 84 -7.04 -11.26 -3.12
C LEU A 84 -6.81 -9.87 -3.74
N LEU A 85 -7.77 -8.95 -3.56
CA LEU A 85 -7.71 -7.61 -4.14
C LEU A 85 -6.48 -6.83 -3.61
N ASP A 86 -6.26 -6.83 -2.30
CA ASP A 86 -5.15 -6.10 -1.70
C ASP A 86 -3.79 -6.80 -1.93
N SER A 87 -3.79 -8.10 -2.20
CA SER A 87 -2.58 -8.79 -2.66
C SER A 87 -2.14 -8.32 -4.04
N VAL A 88 -3.08 -7.98 -4.91
CA VAL A 88 -2.81 -7.35 -6.21
C VAL A 88 -2.46 -5.88 -6.00
N GLN A 89 -3.27 -5.16 -5.25
CA GLN A 89 -3.14 -3.71 -5.03
C GLN A 89 -1.85 -3.35 -4.29
N GLY A 90 -1.38 -4.18 -3.37
CA GLY A 90 -0.10 -3.97 -2.68
C GLY A 90 1.13 -4.04 -3.58
N ARG A 91 1.01 -4.66 -4.76
CA ARG A 91 2.11 -4.78 -5.74
C ARG A 91 1.95 -3.83 -6.93
N SER A 92 0.71 -3.64 -7.37
CA SER A 92 0.39 -2.96 -8.63
C SER A 92 0.88 -1.52 -8.71
N PRO A 93 0.79 -0.66 -7.70
CA PRO A 93 1.29 0.71 -7.78
C PRO A 93 2.78 0.76 -8.12
N ASN A 94 3.59 -0.05 -7.44
CA ASN A 94 5.03 -0.10 -7.68
C ASN A 94 5.36 -0.68 -9.05
N LEU A 95 4.71 -1.77 -9.45
CA LEU A 95 4.98 -2.42 -10.73
C LEU A 95 4.50 -1.61 -11.94
N ALA A 96 3.34 -0.96 -11.82
CA ALA A 96 2.73 -0.23 -12.92
C ALA A 96 3.29 1.19 -13.09
N PHE A 97 3.56 1.89 -11.98
CA PHE A 97 3.85 3.32 -12.03
C PHE A 97 5.32 3.67 -11.80
N LEU A 98 6.03 3.01 -10.87
CA LEU A 98 7.43 3.37 -10.58
C LEU A 98 8.33 3.34 -11.82
N PRO A 99 8.22 2.40 -12.74
CA PRO A 99 9.03 2.41 -13.96
C PRO A 99 8.79 3.62 -14.88
N LEU A 100 7.67 4.30 -14.71
CA LEU A 100 7.22 5.41 -15.55
C LEU A 100 7.49 6.77 -14.93
N VAL A 101 7.65 6.83 -13.59
CA VAL A 101 7.76 8.09 -12.84
C VAL A 101 9.11 8.75 -13.06
N SER A 102 9.10 10.07 -13.21
CA SER A 102 10.30 10.87 -13.44
C SER A 102 10.53 11.97 -12.40
N ILE A 103 9.65 12.10 -11.40
CA ILE A 103 9.75 13.11 -10.33
C ILE A 103 9.69 12.48 -8.93
N PRO A 104 10.48 12.97 -7.97
CA PRO A 104 10.66 12.32 -6.67
C PRO A 104 9.41 12.30 -5.80
N GLU A 105 8.64 13.38 -5.75
CA GLU A 105 7.43 13.48 -4.93
C GLU A 105 6.33 12.50 -5.35
N LEU A 106 6.23 12.19 -6.63
CA LEU A 106 5.27 11.20 -7.15
C LEU A 106 5.76 9.78 -6.88
N GLU A 107 7.05 9.51 -7.03
CA GLU A 107 7.66 8.23 -6.69
C GLU A 107 7.39 7.89 -5.22
N THR A 108 7.74 8.78 -4.29
CA THR A 108 7.55 8.60 -2.86
C THR A 108 6.07 8.39 -2.49
N TRP A 109 5.16 9.14 -3.13
CA TRP A 109 3.73 8.94 -2.87
C TRP A 109 3.24 7.55 -3.31
N ILE A 110 3.70 7.04 -4.45
CA ILE A 110 3.37 5.70 -4.93
C ILE A 110 3.93 4.62 -3.99
N GLU A 111 5.16 4.76 -3.54
CA GLU A 111 5.79 3.84 -2.58
C GLU A 111 5.03 3.84 -1.24
N THR A 112 4.64 5.01 -0.76
CA THR A 112 3.84 5.15 0.46
C THR A 112 2.46 4.52 0.32
N TRP A 113 1.81 4.69 -0.83
CA TRP A 113 0.55 4.03 -1.15
C TRP A 113 0.71 2.51 -1.10
N ALA A 114 1.68 1.94 -1.79
CA ALA A 114 1.92 0.49 -1.79
C ALA A 114 2.21 -0.04 -0.37
N PHE A 115 2.91 0.72 0.47
CA PHE A 115 3.14 0.38 1.87
C PHE A 115 1.82 0.33 2.67
N ASN A 116 0.90 1.27 2.47
CA ASN A 116 -0.40 1.25 3.13
C ASN A 116 -1.23 0.01 2.75
N GLU A 117 -1.19 -0.43 1.49
CA GLU A 117 -1.83 -1.68 1.06
C GLU A 117 -1.23 -2.92 1.77
N THR A 118 0.04 -2.86 2.11
CA THR A 118 0.69 -3.90 2.94
C THR A 118 0.10 -3.95 4.34
N ILE A 119 -0.26 -2.81 4.94
CA ILE A 119 -0.93 -2.77 6.24
C ILE A 119 -2.30 -3.44 6.15
N HIS A 120 -3.07 -3.20 5.08
CA HIS A 120 -4.35 -3.86 4.84
C HIS A 120 -4.19 -5.38 4.76
N SER A 121 -3.25 -5.89 3.97
CA SER A 121 -2.99 -7.34 3.85
C SER A 121 -2.62 -7.98 5.20
N ARG A 122 -1.83 -7.30 6.03
CA ARG A 122 -1.50 -7.75 7.38
C ARG A 122 -2.72 -7.75 8.31
N SER A 123 -3.64 -6.81 8.11
CA SER A 123 -4.87 -6.71 8.89
C SER A 123 -5.78 -7.90 8.66
N TYR A 124 -5.91 -8.36 7.43
CA TYR A 124 -6.68 -9.58 7.14
C TYR A 124 -6.06 -10.81 7.82
N THR A 125 -4.75 -10.91 7.85
CA THR A 125 -4.06 -11.98 8.59
C THR A 125 -4.35 -11.88 10.09
N HIS A 126 -4.37 -10.67 10.64
CA HIS A 126 -4.71 -10.43 12.04
C HIS A 126 -6.15 -10.89 12.35
N ILE A 127 -7.12 -10.53 11.51
CA ILE A 127 -8.51 -10.99 11.62
C ILE A 127 -8.57 -12.52 11.58
N ILE A 128 -7.98 -13.16 10.57
CA ILE A 128 -8.02 -14.61 10.40
C ILE A 128 -7.47 -15.34 11.63
N ARG A 129 -6.34 -14.89 12.15
CA ARG A 129 -5.70 -15.52 13.32
C ARG A 129 -6.51 -15.42 14.60
N ASN A 130 -7.33 -14.38 14.74
CA ASN A 130 -8.09 -14.13 15.95
C ASN A 130 -9.53 -14.60 15.87
N VAL A 131 -10.13 -14.68 14.68
CA VAL A 131 -11.54 -15.05 14.49
C VAL A 131 -11.73 -16.54 14.28
N TYR A 132 -10.87 -17.17 13.49
CA TYR A 132 -11.04 -18.57 13.08
C TYR A 132 -10.28 -19.52 14.02
N ALA A 133 -10.94 -20.60 14.43
CA ALA A 133 -10.33 -21.66 15.23
C ALA A 133 -9.16 -22.34 14.51
N ASN A 134 -9.27 -22.48 13.19
CA ASN A 134 -8.20 -22.96 12.33
C ASN A 134 -8.02 -22.00 11.14
N PRO A 135 -7.06 -21.09 11.20
CA PRO A 135 -6.80 -20.12 10.12
C PRO A 135 -6.58 -20.73 8.74
N SER A 136 -6.00 -21.94 8.67
CA SER A 136 -5.71 -22.61 7.39
C SER A 136 -6.94 -23.08 6.62
N THR A 137 -8.10 -23.13 7.25
CA THR A 137 -9.36 -23.53 6.60
C THR A 137 -10.03 -22.38 5.84
N VAL A 138 -9.49 -21.18 5.95
CA VAL A 138 -10.05 -20.00 5.25
C VAL A 138 -9.74 -20.03 3.76
N PHE A 139 -8.67 -20.68 3.33
CA PHE A 139 -8.21 -20.73 1.92
C PHE A 139 -8.35 -22.12 1.32
#